data_290ce5b8b86d19145db3a5ba4e6b1560
#
_entry.id   290ce5b8b86d19145db3a5ba4e6b1560
#
_cell.length_a   1.000
_cell.length_b   1.000
_cell.length_c   1.000
_cell.angle_alpha   90.00
_cell.angle_beta   90.00
_cell.angle_gamma   90.00
#
_symmetry.space_group_name_H-M   'P 1'
#
loop_
_entity.id
_entity.type
_entity.pdbx_description
1 polymer ?
#
loop_
_entity_poly.entity_id
_entity_poly.type
_entity_poly.pdbx_seq_one_letter_code
_entity_poly.pdbx_strand_id
1 'polypeptide(L)'
;MAKLKSVNIKGKQYVEVNERLKYFRSTYPNYSLTSEVLEKTDKSILILASIINEDGRVIASGMAEEEKGSTFINKTSYVENCETSAWGRALANFGIGLDTSVASAEEVQNAIANQDKPKTEVLMELNDEKMVDVLKYVSTHKSKGLEWIVNNISKKYKVNTKVKNQIKKTLQDAK
;
A
#
# COMPACT_ATOMS: atom_id res chain seq x y z
N MET A 1 4.29 -31.94 11.27
CA MET A 1 3.34 -31.17 10.45
C MET A 1 3.57 -31.53 8.98
N ALA A 2 2.53 -31.56 8.14
CA ALA A 2 2.69 -31.79 6.71
C ALA A 2 3.49 -30.62 6.10
N LYS A 3 4.49 -30.95 5.27
CA LYS A 3 5.30 -29.93 4.58
C LYS A 3 4.46 -29.30 3.48
N LEU A 4 4.05 -28.04 3.69
CA LEU A 4 3.30 -27.27 2.70
C LEU A 4 4.23 -26.84 1.56
N LYS A 5 3.68 -26.72 0.34
CA LYS A 5 4.42 -26.11 -0.77
C LYS A 5 4.74 -24.67 -0.45
N SER A 6 5.98 -24.28 -0.73
CA SER A 6 6.45 -22.92 -0.54
C SER A 6 7.15 -22.41 -1.80
N VAL A 7 7.13 -21.10 -1.98
CA VAL A 7 7.82 -20.39 -3.06
C VAL A 7 9.00 -19.61 -2.48
N ASN A 8 10.10 -19.57 -3.24
CA ASN A 8 11.27 -18.79 -2.84
C ASN A 8 11.13 -17.34 -3.33
N ILE A 9 11.17 -16.39 -2.40
CA ILE A 9 11.16 -14.96 -2.72
C ILE A 9 12.36 -14.33 -2.03
N LYS A 10 13.30 -13.79 -2.81
CA LYS A 10 14.53 -13.15 -2.32
C LYS A 10 15.30 -14.01 -1.28
N GLY A 11 15.39 -15.32 -1.51
CA GLY A 11 16.12 -16.26 -0.66
C GLY A 11 15.37 -16.81 0.54
N LYS A 12 14.12 -16.38 0.78
CA LYS A 12 13.26 -16.89 1.85
C LYS A 12 12.09 -17.69 1.29
N GLN A 13 11.65 -18.70 2.04
CA GLN A 13 10.50 -19.53 1.68
C GLN A 13 9.22 -18.89 2.22
N TYR A 14 8.16 -18.88 1.40
CA TYR A 14 6.83 -18.38 1.76
C TYR A 14 5.76 -19.37 1.29
N VAL A 15 4.76 -19.62 2.14
CA VAL A 15 3.63 -20.48 1.80
C VAL A 15 2.53 -19.61 1.18
N GLU A 16 2.00 -20.04 0.03
CA GLU A 16 0.87 -19.39 -0.62
C GLU A 16 -0.42 -19.60 0.20
N VAL A 17 -1.35 -18.64 0.11
CA VAL A 17 -2.61 -18.70 0.85
C VAL A 17 -3.43 -19.92 0.46
N ASN A 18 -3.45 -20.29 -0.82
CA ASN A 18 -4.16 -21.46 -1.32
C ASN A 18 -3.68 -22.78 -0.67
N GLU A 19 -2.37 -22.92 -0.42
CA GLU A 19 -1.80 -24.10 0.22
C GLU A 19 -2.19 -24.16 1.71
N ARG A 20 -2.18 -23.00 2.40
CA ARG A 20 -2.71 -22.90 3.77
C ARG A 20 -4.19 -23.28 3.83
N LEU A 21 -4.99 -22.78 2.88
CA LEU A 21 -6.42 -23.01 2.82
C LEU A 21 -6.75 -24.49 2.52
N LYS A 22 -6.04 -25.14 1.58
CA LYS A 22 -6.19 -26.57 1.30
C LYS A 22 -5.91 -27.40 2.56
N TYR A 23 -4.80 -27.12 3.24
CA TYR A 23 -4.44 -27.80 4.47
C TYR A 23 -5.52 -27.62 5.54
N PHE A 24 -5.99 -26.39 5.75
CA PHE A 24 -7.04 -26.04 6.70
C PHE A 24 -8.32 -26.84 6.42
N ARG A 25 -8.83 -26.81 5.18
CA ARG A 25 -10.07 -27.50 4.80
C ARG A 25 -9.99 -29.03 4.92
N SER A 26 -8.80 -29.59 4.64
CA SER A 26 -8.60 -31.05 4.77
C SER A 26 -8.42 -31.52 6.21
N THR A 27 -7.85 -30.68 7.09
CA THR A 27 -7.49 -31.03 8.45
C THR A 27 -8.58 -30.67 9.47
N TYR A 28 -9.29 -29.56 9.19
CA TYR A 28 -10.33 -29.03 10.10
C TYR A 28 -11.65 -28.81 9.34
N PRO A 29 -12.29 -29.90 8.85
CA PRO A 29 -13.48 -29.80 7.98
C PRO A 29 -14.67 -29.11 8.65
N ASN A 30 -14.76 -29.21 9.98
CA ASN A 30 -15.86 -28.65 10.77
C ASN A 30 -15.60 -27.22 11.25
N TYR A 31 -14.40 -26.67 11.01
CA TYR A 31 -14.10 -25.29 11.36
C TYR A 31 -14.52 -24.33 10.24
N SER A 32 -14.94 -23.14 10.63
CA SER A 32 -15.30 -22.08 9.69
C SER A 32 -14.16 -21.09 9.53
N LEU A 33 -13.94 -20.65 8.30
CA LEU A 33 -13.15 -19.46 7.98
C LEU A 33 -14.12 -18.44 7.37
N THR A 34 -14.27 -17.31 8.04
CA THR A 34 -15.23 -16.24 7.69
C THR A 34 -14.50 -14.93 7.42
N SER A 35 -15.13 -14.06 6.67
CA SER A 35 -14.66 -12.69 6.39
C SER A 35 -15.71 -11.68 6.83
N GLU A 36 -15.26 -10.58 7.43
CA GLU A 36 -16.08 -9.46 7.82
C GLU A 36 -15.42 -8.16 7.31
N VAL A 37 -16.19 -7.33 6.62
CA VAL A 37 -15.74 -6.00 6.20
C VAL A 37 -15.88 -5.06 7.37
N LEU A 38 -14.77 -4.64 7.97
CA LEU A 38 -14.75 -3.69 9.08
C LEU A 38 -14.93 -2.25 8.60
N GLU A 39 -14.30 -1.92 7.47
CA GLU A 39 -14.38 -0.59 6.87
C GLU A 39 -14.27 -0.70 5.35
N LYS A 40 -15.05 0.11 4.65
CA LYS A 40 -14.95 0.29 3.20
C LYS A 40 -15.16 1.75 2.85
N THR A 41 -14.17 2.32 2.21
CA THR A 41 -14.19 3.69 1.66
C THR A 41 -14.16 3.65 0.13
N ASP A 42 -14.19 4.82 -0.51
CA ASP A 42 -13.97 4.92 -1.96
C ASP A 42 -12.55 4.53 -2.39
N LYS A 43 -11.60 4.50 -1.43
CA LYS A 43 -10.17 4.31 -1.68
C LYS A 43 -9.60 3.02 -1.11
N SER A 44 -10.15 2.50 -0.03
CA SER A 44 -9.61 1.32 0.67
C SER A 44 -10.71 0.43 1.23
N ILE A 45 -10.32 -0.80 1.57
CA ILE A 45 -11.13 -1.76 2.29
C ILE A 45 -10.30 -2.42 3.39
N LEU A 46 -10.88 -2.57 4.59
CA LEU A 46 -10.32 -3.30 5.73
C LEU A 46 -11.18 -4.53 6.01
N ILE A 47 -10.58 -5.72 5.98
CA ILE A 47 -11.26 -7.00 6.20
C ILE A 47 -10.63 -7.72 7.38
N LEU A 48 -11.48 -8.25 8.25
CA LEU A 48 -11.15 -9.20 9.30
C LEU A 48 -11.53 -10.61 8.85
N ALA A 49 -10.58 -11.54 8.85
CA ALA A 49 -10.84 -12.96 8.73
C ALA A 49 -10.79 -13.64 10.10
N SER A 50 -11.70 -14.57 10.35
CA SER A 50 -11.78 -15.31 11.63
C SER A 50 -11.91 -16.80 11.39
N ILE A 51 -11.17 -17.59 12.17
CA ILE A 51 -11.31 -19.04 12.25
C ILE A 51 -12.12 -19.36 13.49
N ILE A 52 -13.22 -20.09 13.27
CA ILE A 52 -14.19 -20.43 14.32
C ILE A 52 -14.22 -21.96 14.43
N ASN A 53 -14.10 -22.47 15.65
CA ASN A 53 -14.19 -23.91 15.91
C ASN A 53 -15.64 -24.42 15.97
N GLU A 54 -15.83 -25.71 16.20
CA GLU A 54 -17.14 -26.36 16.27
C GLU A 54 -18.04 -25.83 17.39
N ASP A 55 -17.44 -25.29 18.46
CA ASP A 55 -18.17 -24.68 19.59
C ASP A 55 -18.58 -23.22 19.32
N GLY A 56 -18.31 -22.69 18.14
CA GLY A 56 -18.58 -21.29 17.79
C GLY A 56 -17.57 -20.29 18.36
N ARG A 57 -16.44 -20.74 18.91
CA ARG A 57 -15.40 -19.87 19.45
C ARG A 57 -14.44 -19.43 18.37
N VAL A 58 -14.13 -18.12 18.30
CA VAL A 58 -13.05 -17.59 17.48
C VAL A 58 -11.71 -18.02 18.11
N ILE A 59 -10.90 -18.73 17.36
CA ILE A 59 -9.60 -19.30 17.81
C ILE A 59 -8.40 -18.64 17.12
N ALA A 60 -8.58 -18.03 15.98
CA ALA A 60 -7.57 -17.20 15.32
C ALA A 60 -8.24 -16.14 14.45
N SER A 61 -7.55 -15.05 14.21
CA SER A 61 -8.00 -14.00 13.31
C SER A 61 -6.81 -13.34 12.58
N GLY A 62 -7.10 -12.65 11.49
CA GLY A 62 -6.14 -11.87 10.74
C GLY A 62 -6.84 -10.72 10.02
N MET A 63 -6.21 -9.55 9.98
CA MET A 63 -6.73 -8.37 9.28
C MET A 63 -5.84 -8.00 8.12
N ALA A 64 -6.43 -7.48 7.06
CA ALA A 64 -5.73 -6.86 5.94
C ALA A 64 -6.45 -5.61 5.50
N GLU A 65 -5.68 -4.66 5.00
CA GLU A 65 -6.17 -3.45 4.32
C GLU A 65 -5.55 -3.37 2.94
N GLU A 66 -6.36 -3.04 1.95
CA GLU A 66 -5.88 -2.82 0.57
C GLU A 66 -6.44 -1.51 0.02
N GLU A 67 -5.57 -0.75 -0.65
CA GLU A 67 -5.96 0.48 -1.33
C GLU A 67 -6.24 0.20 -2.81
N LYS A 68 -7.36 0.74 -3.31
CA LYS A 68 -7.75 0.69 -4.72
C LYS A 68 -6.68 1.34 -5.59
N GLY A 69 -6.15 0.59 -6.55
CA GLY A 69 -5.13 1.07 -7.48
C GLY A 69 -3.70 1.07 -6.92
N SER A 70 -3.45 0.66 -5.67
CA SER A 70 -2.11 0.60 -5.07
C SER A 70 -1.18 -0.38 -5.79
N THR A 71 -1.70 -1.47 -6.34
CA THR A 71 -0.97 -2.44 -7.15
C THR A 71 -1.68 -2.71 -8.47
N PHE A 72 -1.08 -3.50 -9.36
CA PHE A 72 -1.74 -3.92 -10.60
C PHE A 72 -3.03 -4.71 -10.31
N ILE A 73 -3.00 -5.62 -9.33
CA ILE A 73 -4.18 -6.40 -8.90
C ILE A 73 -5.24 -5.47 -8.28
N ASN A 74 -4.82 -4.53 -7.45
CA ASN A 74 -5.72 -3.62 -6.76
C ASN A 74 -6.41 -2.57 -7.66
N LYS A 75 -6.05 -2.51 -8.94
CA LYS A 75 -6.80 -1.69 -9.92
C LYS A 75 -8.21 -2.20 -10.15
N THR A 76 -8.40 -3.51 -10.13
CA THR A 76 -9.67 -4.17 -10.47
C THR A 76 -10.19 -5.08 -9.36
N SER A 77 -9.33 -5.64 -8.51
CA SER A 77 -9.64 -6.73 -7.58
C SER A 77 -9.09 -6.47 -6.18
N TYR A 78 -9.15 -5.22 -5.69
CA TYR A 78 -8.61 -4.87 -4.37
C TYR A 78 -9.41 -5.49 -3.21
N VAL A 79 -10.70 -5.78 -3.42
CA VAL A 79 -11.56 -6.42 -2.41
C VAL A 79 -11.17 -7.88 -2.25
N GLU A 80 -11.11 -8.62 -3.34
CA GLU A 80 -10.74 -10.04 -3.37
C GLU A 80 -9.30 -10.25 -2.89
N ASN A 81 -8.40 -9.34 -3.24
CA ASN A 81 -7.01 -9.36 -2.78
C ASN A 81 -6.93 -9.13 -1.26
N CYS A 82 -7.70 -8.17 -0.73
CA CYS A 82 -7.79 -7.91 0.70
C CYS A 82 -8.30 -9.11 1.48
N GLU A 83 -9.37 -9.77 0.99
CA GLU A 83 -9.91 -10.96 1.62
C GLU A 83 -8.89 -12.11 1.65
N THR A 84 -8.20 -12.35 0.53
CA THR A 84 -7.16 -13.37 0.45
C THR A 84 -6.01 -13.07 1.42
N SER A 85 -5.58 -11.82 1.54
CA SER A 85 -4.55 -11.40 2.50
C SER A 85 -5.01 -11.63 3.95
N ALA A 86 -6.26 -11.29 4.28
CA ALA A 86 -6.82 -11.52 5.61
C ALA A 86 -6.89 -13.01 5.96
N TRP A 87 -7.31 -13.88 5.03
CA TRP A 87 -7.30 -15.35 5.19
C TRP A 87 -5.88 -15.87 5.42
N GLY A 88 -4.92 -15.41 4.63
CA GLY A 88 -3.52 -15.80 4.77
C GLY A 88 -2.98 -15.54 6.17
N ARG A 89 -3.30 -14.38 6.75
CA ARG A 89 -2.93 -13.98 8.11
C ARG A 89 -3.67 -14.79 9.18
N ALA A 90 -4.98 -14.99 9.04
CA ALA A 90 -5.76 -15.81 9.98
C ALA A 90 -5.26 -17.25 10.03
N LEU A 91 -5.00 -17.85 8.86
CA LEU A 91 -4.48 -19.22 8.75
C LEU A 91 -3.05 -19.35 9.32
N ALA A 92 -2.20 -18.35 9.12
CA ALA A 92 -0.88 -18.31 9.74
C ALA A 92 -0.97 -18.17 11.27
N ASN A 93 -1.82 -17.26 11.77
CA ASN A 93 -2.05 -17.10 13.21
C ASN A 93 -2.62 -18.35 13.86
N PHE A 94 -3.40 -19.13 13.12
CA PHE A 94 -3.88 -20.46 13.53
C PHE A 94 -2.77 -21.52 13.59
N GLY A 95 -1.59 -21.26 13.02
CA GLY A 95 -0.43 -22.15 13.05
C GLY A 95 -0.08 -22.82 11.72
N ILE A 96 -0.77 -22.50 10.62
CA ILE A 96 -0.54 -23.15 9.32
C ILE A 96 0.58 -22.43 8.57
N GLY A 97 1.71 -23.12 8.35
CA GLY A 97 2.84 -22.61 7.59
C GLY A 97 3.70 -21.60 8.35
N LEU A 98 3.71 -21.61 9.67
CA LEU A 98 4.53 -20.72 10.52
C LEU A 98 6.03 -20.98 10.41
N ASP A 99 6.46 -22.17 9.99
CA ASP A 99 7.89 -22.52 9.83
C ASP A 99 8.63 -21.59 8.85
N THR A 100 7.89 -20.85 8.04
CA THR A 100 8.43 -19.95 7.02
C THR A 100 8.21 -18.48 7.37
N SER A 101 6.98 -18.04 7.49
CA SER A 101 6.60 -16.65 7.76
C SER A 101 5.12 -16.55 8.08
N VAL A 102 4.74 -15.56 8.91
CA VAL A 102 3.34 -15.14 9.08
C VAL A 102 2.81 -14.52 7.78
N ALA A 103 3.63 -13.70 7.11
CA ALA A 103 3.27 -13.15 5.81
C ALA A 103 3.18 -14.25 4.76
N SER A 104 2.19 -14.18 3.88
CA SER A 104 2.06 -15.08 2.73
C SER A 104 3.00 -14.69 1.59
N ALA A 105 3.15 -15.57 0.60
CA ALA A 105 3.92 -15.29 -0.59
C ALA A 105 3.36 -14.08 -1.34
N GLU A 106 2.05 -13.98 -1.44
CA GLU A 106 1.33 -12.90 -2.12
C GLU A 106 1.56 -11.56 -1.42
N GLU A 107 1.48 -11.51 -0.08
CA GLU A 107 1.75 -10.29 0.69
C GLU A 107 3.17 -9.79 0.48
N VAL A 108 4.16 -10.68 0.49
CA VAL A 108 5.57 -10.32 0.28
C VAL A 108 5.82 -9.83 -1.14
N GLN A 109 5.23 -10.48 -2.15
CA GLN A 109 5.32 -10.03 -3.55
C GLN A 109 4.71 -8.64 -3.73
N ASN A 110 3.53 -8.40 -3.14
CA ASN A 110 2.86 -7.10 -3.16
C ASN A 110 3.70 -6.02 -2.46
N ALA A 111 4.27 -6.32 -1.29
CA ALA A 111 5.13 -5.40 -0.55
C ALA A 111 6.38 -5.03 -1.36
N ILE A 112 7.02 -5.99 -2.04
CA ILE A 112 8.17 -5.75 -2.91
C ILE A 112 7.77 -4.86 -4.09
N ALA A 113 6.68 -5.19 -4.79
CA ALA A 113 6.18 -4.41 -5.92
C ALA A 113 5.82 -2.97 -5.53
N ASN A 114 5.41 -2.74 -4.28
CA ASN A 114 5.12 -1.40 -3.77
C ASN A 114 6.38 -0.62 -3.37
N GLN A 115 7.47 -1.30 -2.95
CA GLN A 115 8.75 -0.65 -2.66
C GLN A 115 9.43 -0.09 -3.92
N ASP A 116 9.26 -0.78 -5.06
CA ASP A 116 9.85 -0.37 -6.33
C ASP A 116 9.07 0.77 -7.03
N LYS A 117 7.91 1.16 -6.50
CA LYS A 117 7.21 2.35 -6.99
C LYS A 117 7.94 3.60 -6.48
N PRO A 118 8.30 4.56 -7.36
CA PRO A 118 8.70 5.87 -6.88
C PRO A 118 7.57 6.37 -5.95
N LYS A 119 7.90 6.71 -4.72
CA LYS A 119 6.96 7.40 -3.83
C LYS A 119 6.42 8.58 -4.64
N THR A 120 5.16 8.52 -5.00
CA THR A 120 4.48 9.68 -5.56
C THR A 120 4.43 10.67 -4.40
N GLU A 121 5.46 11.53 -4.31
CA GLU A 121 5.46 12.60 -3.34
C GLU A 121 4.18 13.37 -3.60
N VAL A 122 3.28 13.38 -2.62
CA VAL A 122 2.06 14.17 -2.67
C VAL A 122 2.52 15.62 -2.70
N LEU A 123 2.55 16.20 -3.91
CA LEU A 123 3.00 17.56 -4.10
C LEU A 123 2.14 18.48 -3.23
N MET A 124 2.78 19.22 -2.33
CA MET A 124 2.11 20.13 -1.42
C MET A 124 1.44 21.26 -2.20
N GLU A 125 0.26 21.67 -1.77
CA GLU A 125 -0.36 22.90 -2.29
C GLU A 125 0.35 24.12 -1.71
N LEU A 126 0.57 25.11 -2.58
CA LEU A 126 1.15 26.40 -2.20
C LEU A 126 0.04 27.28 -1.58
N ASN A 127 0.08 27.43 -0.25
CA ASN A 127 -0.64 28.48 0.46
C ASN A 127 0.17 29.78 0.46
N ASP A 128 -0.44 30.88 0.91
CA ASP A 128 0.19 32.23 0.86
C ASP A 128 1.51 32.28 1.66
N GLU A 129 1.60 31.58 2.77
CA GLU A 129 2.79 31.51 3.61
C GLU A 129 3.97 30.83 2.90
N LYS A 130 3.74 29.67 2.27
CA LYS A 130 4.73 28.94 1.48
C LYS A 130 5.08 29.68 0.17
N MET A 131 4.15 30.48 -0.36
CA MET A 131 4.41 31.29 -1.55
C MET A 131 5.50 32.34 -1.28
N VAL A 132 5.55 32.93 -0.10
CA VAL A 132 6.61 33.87 0.29
C VAL A 132 7.99 33.23 0.20
N ASP A 133 8.12 32.01 0.72
CA ASP A 133 9.38 31.25 0.66
C ASP A 133 9.78 30.89 -0.78
N VAL A 134 8.78 30.50 -1.59
CA VAL A 134 8.98 30.23 -3.01
C VAL A 134 9.47 31.48 -3.74
N LEU A 135 8.89 32.65 -3.50
CA LEU A 135 9.31 33.89 -4.15
C LEU A 135 10.70 34.35 -3.71
N LYS A 136 11.09 34.13 -2.44
CA LYS A 136 12.48 34.31 -1.97
C LYS A 136 13.44 33.39 -2.72
N TYR A 137 13.07 32.09 -2.84
CA TYR A 137 13.87 31.12 -3.60
C TYR A 137 14.05 31.56 -5.07
N VAL A 138 12.98 32.05 -5.71
CA VAL A 138 13.00 32.56 -7.08
C VAL A 138 14.00 33.72 -7.20
N SER A 139 13.95 34.68 -6.28
CA SER A 139 14.83 35.86 -6.28
C SER A 139 16.31 35.46 -6.12
N THR A 140 16.58 34.48 -5.26
CA THR A 140 17.95 33.97 -5.03
C THR A 140 18.53 33.23 -6.24
N HIS A 141 17.67 32.53 -7.01
CA HIS A 141 18.09 31.67 -8.12
C HIS A 141 17.76 32.25 -9.50
N LYS A 142 17.52 33.53 -9.61
CA LYS A 142 17.08 34.17 -10.87
C LYS A 142 18.01 33.93 -12.06
N SER A 143 19.31 33.78 -11.83
CA SER A 143 20.30 33.50 -12.88
C SER A 143 20.12 32.15 -13.57
N LYS A 144 19.38 31.22 -12.97
CA LYS A 144 19.12 29.87 -13.51
C LYS A 144 17.98 29.82 -14.52
N GLY A 145 17.18 30.89 -14.63
CA GLY A 145 16.07 30.99 -15.56
C GLY A 145 14.78 30.32 -15.10
N LEU A 146 13.67 30.70 -15.76
CA LEU A 146 12.31 30.31 -15.39
C LEU A 146 12.08 28.79 -15.40
N GLU A 147 12.53 28.11 -16.45
CA GLU A 147 12.30 26.66 -16.61
C GLU A 147 12.98 25.85 -15.50
N TRP A 148 14.23 26.17 -15.20
CA TRP A 148 14.98 25.50 -14.13
C TRP A 148 14.30 25.71 -12.77
N ILE A 149 13.87 26.94 -12.47
CA ILE A 149 13.18 27.29 -11.21
C ILE A 149 11.86 26.54 -11.10
N VAL A 150 11.02 26.59 -12.13
CA VAL A 150 9.72 25.90 -12.15
C VAL A 150 9.91 24.40 -11.97
N ASN A 151 10.88 23.79 -12.65
CA ASN A 151 11.15 22.34 -12.55
C ASN A 151 11.56 21.94 -11.12
N ASN A 152 12.37 22.75 -10.43
CA ASN A 152 12.77 22.46 -9.05
C ASN A 152 11.62 22.66 -8.05
N ILE A 153 10.79 23.70 -8.21
CA ILE A 153 9.63 23.94 -7.37
C ILE A 153 8.58 22.84 -7.57
N SER A 154 8.39 22.37 -8.81
CA SER A 154 7.45 21.30 -9.16
C SER A 154 7.78 19.93 -8.54
N LYS A 155 9.00 19.72 -8.05
CA LYS A 155 9.37 18.50 -7.30
C LYS A 155 8.70 18.45 -5.93
N LYS A 156 8.36 19.58 -5.34
CA LYS A 156 7.81 19.68 -3.98
C LYS A 156 6.39 20.22 -3.93
N TYR A 157 6.03 21.10 -4.86
CA TYR A 157 4.77 21.83 -4.86
C TYR A 157 3.99 21.65 -6.16
N LYS A 158 2.65 21.69 -6.08
CA LYS A 158 1.79 21.80 -7.27
C LYS A 158 1.93 23.19 -7.89
N VAL A 159 2.55 23.27 -9.05
CA VAL A 159 2.74 24.53 -9.79
C VAL A 159 1.66 24.68 -10.85
N ASN A 160 0.58 25.39 -10.54
CA ASN A 160 -0.46 25.75 -11.50
C ASN A 160 -0.08 27.02 -12.30
N THR A 161 -0.91 27.39 -13.26
CA THR A 161 -0.70 28.56 -14.12
C THR A 161 -0.57 29.87 -13.32
N LYS A 162 -1.33 30.03 -12.22
CA LYS A 162 -1.28 31.21 -11.36
C LYS A 162 0.09 31.34 -10.68
N VAL A 163 0.59 30.25 -10.11
CA VAL A 163 1.92 30.17 -9.48
C VAL A 163 3.02 30.45 -10.50
N LYS A 164 2.93 29.85 -11.69
CA LYS A 164 3.92 30.06 -12.76
C LYS A 164 3.98 31.54 -13.21
N ASN A 165 2.84 32.22 -13.27
CA ASN A 165 2.76 33.62 -13.62
C ASN A 165 3.36 34.52 -12.51
N GLN A 166 3.15 34.19 -11.23
CA GLN A 166 3.78 34.92 -10.12
C GLN A 166 5.31 34.75 -10.13
N ILE A 167 5.83 33.54 -10.34
CA ILE A 167 7.26 33.29 -10.51
C ILE A 167 7.83 34.11 -11.65
N LYS A 168 7.15 34.14 -12.81
CA LYS A 168 7.57 34.92 -13.98
C LYS A 168 7.63 36.41 -13.68
N LYS A 169 6.61 36.95 -13.00
CA LYS A 169 6.57 38.35 -12.59
C LYS A 169 7.72 38.72 -11.66
N THR A 170 7.98 37.90 -10.62
CA THR A 170 9.10 38.11 -9.68
C THR A 170 10.47 38.11 -10.37
N LEU A 171 10.63 37.29 -11.40
CA LEU A 171 11.87 37.29 -12.21
C LEU A 171 12.05 38.56 -13.07
N GLN A 172 10.95 39.19 -13.47
CA GLN A 172 10.96 40.45 -14.23
C GLN A 172 11.16 41.67 -13.33
N ASP A 173 10.51 41.69 -12.16
CA ASP A 173 10.57 42.78 -11.20
C ASP A 173 11.92 42.86 -10.43
N ALA A 174 12.72 41.80 -10.51
CA ALA A 174 14.05 41.71 -9.88
C ALA A 174 15.20 42.16 -10.83
N LYS A 175 14.87 42.84 -11.95
CA LYS A 175 15.84 43.58 -12.76
C LYS A 175 16.05 44.93 -12.14
#